data_4a6c93bca64dd8713e250c3f8d6e53a9
#
_entry.id   4a6c93bca64dd8713e250c3f8d6e53a9
#
_cell.length_a   1.000
_cell.length_b   1.000
_cell.length_c   1.000
_cell.angle_alpha   90.00
_cell.angle_beta   90.00
_cell.angle_gamma   90.00
#
_symmetry.space_group_name_H-M   'P 1'
#
loop_
_entity.id
_entity.type
_entity.pdbx_description
1 polymer ?
#
loop_
_entity_poly.entity_id
_entity_poly.type
_entity_poly.pdbx_seq_one_letter_code
_entity_poly.pdbx_strand_id
1 'polypeptide(L)'
;MVNFYNAHAYTHEYMLAFTVKGNIVVAIATADMLIKVCCLDKASRGAGNALRFKPNMAQKNLLMRECETFVLCSVADMETLVESTIYNKGEVVEKLITEYYGQTWEKDNIPFTDDGDITVDNIAYQIKFEKATFINEKGMASLMA
;
A
#
# COMPACT_ATOMS: atom_id res chain seq x y z
N MET A 1 -6.37 18.94 -20.28
CA MET A 1 -6.03 17.62 -20.84
C MET A 1 -5.41 16.75 -19.77
N VAL A 2 -5.87 15.55 -19.67
CA VAL A 2 -5.27 14.62 -18.71
C VAL A 2 -3.90 14.22 -19.24
N ASN A 3 -2.90 14.43 -18.42
CA ASN A 3 -1.56 13.98 -18.70
C ASN A 3 -1.56 12.45 -18.82
N PHE A 4 -0.86 11.89 -19.77
CA PHE A 4 -0.75 10.45 -19.95
C PHE A 4 -0.28 9.75 -18.66
N TYR A 5 0.68 10.33 -18.00
CA TYR A 5 1.15 9.87 -16.70
C TYR A 5 0.04 9.77 -15.69
N ASN A 6 -0.77 10.83 -15.58
CA ASN A 6 -1.84 10.86 -14.58
C ASN A 6 -2.91 9.83 -14.87
N ALA A 7 -3.29 9.69 -16.13
CA ALA A 7 -4.25 8.68 -16.51
C ALA A 7 -3.75 7.29 -16.16
N HIS A 8 -2.47 7.04 -16.38
CA HIS A 8 -1.85 5.78 -16.08
C HIS A 8 -1.80 5.52 -14.57
N ALA A 9 -1.41 6.53 -13.79
CA ALA A 9 -1.35 6.41 -12.34
C ALA A 9 -2.71 6.10 -11.73
N TYR A 10 -3.78 6.67 -12.29
CA TYR A 10 -5.13 6.45 -11.78
C TYR A 10 -5.69 5.07 -12.10
N THR A 11 -5.02 4.29 -12.94
CA THR A 11 -5.44 2.92 -13.19
C THR A 11 -5.00 1.97 -12.09
N HIS A 12 -4.07 2.43 -11.23
CA HIS A 12 -3.59 1.60 -10.13
C HIS A 12 -4.46 1.79 -8.90
N GLU A 13 -4.70 0.67 -8.24
CA GLU A 13 -5.31 0.65 -6.92
C GLU A 13 -4.26 0.30 -5.88
N TYR A 14 -4.63 0.33 -4.62
CA TYR A 14 -3.69 0.11 -3.53
C TYR A 14 -4.15 -0.99 -2.60
N MET A 15 -3.20 -1.77 -2.12
CA MET A 15 -3.38 -2.64 -0.98
C MET A 15 -2.53 -2.06 0.14
N LEU A 16 -3.21 -1.52 1.15
CA LEU A 16 -2.56 -0.82 2.25
C LEU A 16 -2.55 -1.71 3.47
N ALA A 17 -1.37 -2.16 3.86
CA ALA A 17 -1.22 -3.01 5.03
C ALA A 17 -0.80 -2.18 6.23
N PHE A 18 -1.39 -2.46 7.37
CA PHE A 18 -1.09 -1.74 8.61
C PHE A 18 -1.38 -2.62 9.81
N THR A 19 -0.77 -2.26 10.94
CA THR A 19 -0.92 -3.03 12.17
C THR A 19 -2.13 -2.52 12.96
N VAL A 20 -2.96 -3.45 13.41
CA VAL A 20 -4.10 -3.17 14.28
C VAL A 20 -4.24 -4.29 15.29
N LYS A 21 -4.17 -3.96 16.58
CA LYS A 21 -4.42 -4.94 17.65
C LYS A 21 -3.65 -6.24 17.48
N GLY A 22 -2.38 -6.14 17.11
CA GLY A 22 -1.51 -7.31 16.97
C GLY A 22 -1.63 -8.07 15.67
N ASN A 23 -2.43 -7.58 14.73
CA ASN A 23 -2.59 -8.20 13.41
C ASN A 23 -2.13 -7.26 12.31
N ILE A 24 -1.77 -7.83 11.18
CA ILE A 24 -1.55 -7.10 9.94
C ILE A 24 -2.85 -7.16 9.14
N VAL A 25 -3.45 -6.01 8.94
CA VAL A 25 -4.70 -5.87 8.19
C VAL A 25 -4.37 -5.23 6.84
N VAL A 26 -5.02 -5.71 5.78
CA VAL A 26 -4.85 -5.16 4.44
C VAL A 26 -6.17 -4.54 4.01
N ALA A 27 -6.11 -3.28 3.57
CA ALA A 27 -7.26 -2.57 3.01
C ALA A 27 -7.06 -2.36 1.52
N ILE A 28 -8.08 -2.67 0.74
CA ILE A 28 -8.07 -2.47 -0.71
C ILE A 28 -8.68 -1.10 -0.97
N ALA A 29 -7.87 -0.17 -1.45
CA ALA A 29 -8.25 1.23 -1.55
C ALA A 29 -7.92 1.82 -2.91
N THR A 30 -8.77 2.74 -3.35
CA THR A 30 -8.50 3.53 -4.56
C THR A 30 -7.58 4.68 -4.22
N ALA A 31 -7.02 5.30 -5.25
CA ALA A 31 -6.23 6.52 -5.07
C ALA A 31 -7.05 7.62 -4.39
N ASP A 32 -8.33 7.75 -4.74
CA ASP A 32 -9.21 8.75 -4.13
C ASP A 32 -9.40 8.49 -2.64
N MET A 33 -9.58 7.24 -2.25
CA MET A 33 -9.70 6.88 -0.84
C MET A 33 -8.40 7.16 -0.09
N LEU A 34 -7.28 6.87 -0.71
CA LEU A 34 -5.98 7.14 -0.10
C LEU A 34 -5.77 8.64 0.15
N ILE A 35 -6.14 9.46 -0.81
CA ILE A 35 -6.09 10.92 -0.66
C ILE A 35 -6.99 11.36 0.49
N LYS A 36 -8.21 10.85 0.55
CA LYS A 36 -9.16 11.14 1.63
C LYS A 36 -8.58 10.79 3.00
N VAL A 37 -7.99 9.62 3.11
CA VAL A 37 -7.36 9.15 4.36
C VAL A 37 -6.21 10.07 4.76
N CYS A 38 -5.33 10.42 3.83
CA CYS A 38 -4.19 11.28 4.12
C CYS A 38 -4.61 12.69 4.53
N CYS A 39 -5.76 13.16 4.07
CA CYS A 39 -6.24 14.50 4.42
C CYS A 39 -6.83 14.61 5.83
N LEU A 40 -7.02 13.50 6.53
CA LEU A 40 -7.47 13.54 7.92
C LEU A 40 -6.44 14.15 8.86
N ASP A 41 -5.19 14.14 8.46
CA ASP A 41 -4.09 14.64 9.28
C ASP A 41 -3.20 15.50 8.39
N LYS A 42 -3.15 16.79 8.69
CA LYS A 42 -2.33 17.74 7.93
C LYS A 42 -0.85 17.39 7.98
N ALA A 43 -0.41 16.73 9.05
CA ALA A 43 0.97 16.28 9.17
C ALA A 43 1.30 15.15 8.19
N SER A 44 0.30 14.54 7.58
CA SER A 44 0.51 13.52 6.56
C SER A 44 0.98 14.10 5.23
N ARG A 45 0.84 15.41 5.03
CA ARG A 45 1.28 16.03 3.79
C ARG A 45 2.79 16.14 3.76
N GLY A 46 3.36 15.72 2.66
CA GLY A 46 4.79 15.87 2.42
C GLY A 46 5.10 17.22 1.77
N ALA A 47 6.31 17.36 1.25
CA ALA A 47 6.71 18.55 0.52
C ALA A 47 5.94 18.66 -0.79
N GLY A 48 5.59 19.88 -1.17
CA GLY A 48 4.84 20.13 -2.39
C GLY A 48 3.44 19.55 -2.30
N ASN A 49 3.04 18.81 -3.33
CA ASN A 49 1.71 18.21 -3.42
C ASN A 49 1.69 16.74 -3.04
N ALA A 50 2.76 16.24 -2.46
CA ALA A 50 2.83 14.83 -2.07
C ALA A 50 2.06 14.60 -0.77
N LEU A 51 1.35 13.49 -0.70
CA LEU A 51 0.63 13.05 0.50
C LEU A 51 1.39 11.88 1.10
N ARG A 52 1.61 11.93 2.39
CA ARG A 52 2.37 10.91 3.09
C ARG A 52 1.43 9.82 3.62
N PHE A 53 1.71 8.59 3.25
CA PHE A 53 0.99 7.45 3.80
C PHE A 53 1.74 6.89 5.00
N LYS A 54 1.19 7.08 6.16
CA LYS A 54 1.59 6.43 7.42
C LYS A 54 0.42 6.61 8.37
N PRO A 55 -0.58 5.74 8.31
CA PRO A 55 -1.86 6.01 8.96
C PRO A 55 -1.77 6.00 10.48
N ASN A 56 -2.42 6.98 11.09
CA ASN A 56 -2.71 6.99 12.51
C ASN A 56 -3.99 6.18 12.78
N MET A 57 -4.41 6.09 14.03
CA MET A 57 -5.60 5.29 14.37
C MET A 57 -6.87 5.78 13.70
N ALA A 58 -7.06 7.10 13.59
CA ALA A 58 -8.25 7.63 12.92
C ALA A 58 -8.28 7.24 11.44
N GLN A 59 -7.13 7.29 10.79
CA GLN A 59 -6.99 6.90 9.40
C GLN A 59 -7.20 5.39 9.22
N LYS A 60 -6.65 4.58 10.12
CA LYS A 60 -6.87 3.13 10.09
C LYS A 60 -8.34 2.78 10.27
N ASN A 61 -9.01 3.46 11.20
CA ASN A 61 -10.45 3.24 11.42
C ASN A 61 -11.27 3.60 10.19
N LEU A 62 -10.90 4.70 9.52
CA LEU A 62 -11.58 5.08 8.28
C LEU A 62 -11.38 4.02 7.19
N LEU A 63 -10.17 3.53 7.03
CA LEU A 63 -9.88 2.47 6.06
C LEU A 63 -10.69 1.21 6.36
N MET A 64 -10.74 0.81 7.62
CA MET A 64 -11.49 -0.40 8.00
C MET A 64 -13.00 -0.25 7.83
N ARG A 65 -13.50 0.97 7.91
CA ARG A 65 -14.93 1.23 7.74
C ARG A 65 -15.34 1.34 6.26
N GLU A 66 -14.47 1.95 5.44
CA GLU A 66 -14.84 2.33 4.08
C GLU A 66 -14.32 1.38 3.01
N CYS A 67 -13.33 0.57 3.33
CA CYS A 67 -12.67 -0.31 2.35
C CYS A 67 -12.95 -1.77 2.67
N GLU A 68 -12.82 -2.61 1.64
CA GLU A 68 -12.73 -4.04 1.85
C GLU A 68 -11.40 -4.34 2.54
N THR A 69 -11.45 -5.13 3.62
CA THR A 69 -10.25 -5.47 4.39
C THR A 69 -10.19 -6.95 4.69
N PHE A 70 -8.98 -7.43 4.92
CA PHE A 70 -8.77 -8.80 5.42
C PHE A 70 -7.57 -8.82 6.35
N VAL A 71 -7.53 -9.82 7.23
CA VAL A 71 -6.39 -10.04 8.13
C VAL A 71 -5.40 -10.94 7.41
N LEU A 72 -4.18 -10.45 7.24
CA LEU A 72 -3.13 -11.20 6.55
C LEU A 72 -2.48 -12.23 7.48
N CYS A 73 -2.05 -11.78 8.64
CA CYS A 73 -1.41 -12.61 9.65
C CYS A 73 -1.26 -11.80 10.93
N SER A 74 -0.75 -12.42 11.99
CA SER A 74 -0.40 -11.69 13.20
C SER A 74 0.93 -10.95 13.00
N VAL A 75 1.13 -9.90 13.79
CA VAL A 75 2.41 -9.18 13.80
C VAL A 75 3.53 -10.13 14.21
N ALA A 76 3.28 -10.99 15.19
CA ALA A 76 4.28 -11.95 15.66
C ALA A 76 4.73 -12.90 14.54
N ASP A 77 3.79 -13.41 13.75
CA ASP A 77 4.12 -14.29 12.63
C ASP A 77 4.93 -13.55 11.57
N MET A 78 4.55 -12.31 11.26
CA MET A 78 5.29 -11.50 10.31
C MET A 78 6.73 -11.26 10.80
N GLU A 79 6.90 -10.95 12.07
CA GLU A 79 8.24 -10.70 12.63
C GLU A 79 9.10 -11.97 12.61
N THR A 80 8.51 -13.12 12.88
CA THR A 80 9.21 -14.40 12.77
C THR A 80 9.72 -14.62 11.34
N LEU A 81 8.90 -14.33 10.36
CA LEU A 81 9.31 -14.46 8.96
C LEU A 81 10.43 -13.47 8.61
N VAL A 82 10.34 -12.24 9.07
CA VAL A 82 11.40 -11.24 8.84
C VAL A 82 12.72 -11.73 9.40
N GLU A 83 12.71 -12.28 10.61
CA GLU A 83 13.93 -12.80 11.24
C GLU A 83 14.51 -14.02 10.52
N SER A 84 13.66 -14.79 9.85
CA SER A 84 14.09 -16.01 9.17
C SER A 84 14.51 -15.80 7.71
N THR A 85 14.42 -14.57 7.22
CA THR A 85 14.74 -14.24 5.84
C THR A 85 15.70 -13.07 5.77
N ILE A 86 16.17 -12.77 4.56
CA ILE A 86 16.99 -11.57 4.31
C ILE A 86 16.14 -10.36 3.94
N TYR A 87 14.83 -10.51 3.92
CA TYR A 87 13.91 -9.47 3.45
C TYR A 87 13.49 -8.56 4.60
N ASN A 88 13.20 -7.30 4.28
CA ASN A 88 12.68 -6.36 5.26
C ASN A 88 11.16 -6.57 5.45
N LYS A 89 10.58 -5.83 6.39
CA LYS A 89 9.15 -5.97 6.71
C LYS A 89 8.25 -5.71 5.50
N GLY A 90 8.55 -4.67 4.73
CA GLY A 90 7.75 -4.33 3.54
C GLY A 90 7.78 -5.45 2.51
N GLU A 91 8.95 -6.03 2.29
CA GLU A 91 9.10 -7.14 1.35
C GLU A 91 8.38 -8.40 1.83
N VAL A 92 8.44 -8.69 3.11
CA VAL A 92 7.72 -9.84 3.68
C VAL A 92 6.20 -9.66 3.54
N VAL A 93 5.71 -8.46 3.82
CA VAL A 93 4.27 -8.18 3.67
C VAL A 93 3.84 -8.32 2.22
N GLU A 94 4.64 -7.81 1.29
CA GLU A 94 4.36 -7.96 -0.14
C GLU A 94 4.32 -9.44 -0.56
N LYS A 95 5.28 -10.22 -0.08
CA LYS A 95 5.32 -11.66 -0.32
C LYS A 95 4.07 -12.35 0.22
N LEU A 96 3.69 -12.05 1.45
CA LEU A 96 2.53 -12.67 2.07
C LEU A 96 1.23 -12.32 1.35
N ILE A 97 1.07 -11.09 0.91
CA ILE A 97 -0.12 -10.69 0.15
C ILE A 97 -0.15 -11.42 -1.19
N THR A 98 0.99 -11.48 -1.88
CA THR A 98 1.08 -12.18 -3.17
C THR A 98 0.67 -13.63 -3.02
N GLU A 99 1.16 -14.29 -1.99
CA GLU A 99 0.83 -15.69 -1.72
C GLU A 99 -0.61 -15.88 -1.25
N TYR A 100 -1.17 -14.90 -0.58
CA TYR A 100 -2.58 -14.92 -0.19
C TYR A 100 -3.48 -15.05 -1.41
N TYR A 101 -3.12 -14.42 -2.51
CA TYR A 101 -3.87 -14.50 -3.77
C TYR A 101 -3.43 -15.66 -4.66
N GLY A 102 -2.63 -16.59 -4.14
CA GLY A 102 -2.20 -17.76 -4.87
C GLY A 102 -1.17 -17.50 -5.95
N GLN A 103 -0.47 -16.38 -5.87
CA GLN A 103 0.54 -15.98 -6.83
C GLN A 103 1.94 -16.17 -6.26
N THR A 104 2.93 -16.28 -7.13
CA THR A 104 4.32 -16.42 -6.72
C THR A 104 4.96 -15.04 -6.62
N TRP A 105 5.58 -14.77 -5.48
CA TRP A 105 6.29 -13.52 -5.26
C TRP A 105 7.72 -13.66 -5.77
N GLU A 106 8.17 -12.65 -6.53
CA GLU A 106 9.52 -12.58 -7.05
C GLU A 106 10.12 -11.24 -6.69
N LYS A 107 11.14 -11.26 -5.84
CA LYS A 107 11.77 -10.04 -5.38
C LYS A 107 12.42 -9.24 -6.50
N ASP A 108 12.98 -9.91 -7.49
CA ASP A 108 13.73 -9.28 -8.56
C ASP A 108 12.85 -8.89 -9.75
N ASN A 109 11.56 -8.77 -9.52
CA ASN A 109 10.66 -8.26 -10.53
C ASN A 109 11.13 -6.89 -11.00
N ILE A 110 10.94 -6.64 -12.27
CA ILE A 110 11.35 -5.37 -12.88
C ILE A 110 10.60 -4.23 -12.21
N PRO A 111 11.34 -3.28 -11.62
CA PRO A 111 10.67 -2.12 -11.05
C PRO A 111 10.04 -1.27 -12.15
N PHE A 112 9.12 -0.40 -11.79
CA PHE A 112 8.49 0.53 -12.72
C PHE A 112 7.66 -0.12 -13.82
N THR A 113 7.12 -1.29 -13.58
CA THR A 113 6.15 -1.85 -14.50
C THR A 113 4.80 -1.18 -14.27
N ASP A 114 4.00 -1.14 -15.33
CA ASP A 114 2.66 -0.57 -15.25
C ASP A 114 1.69 -1.50 -14.53
N ASP A 115 2.12 -2.72 -14.25
CA ASP A 115 1.28 -3.74 -13.62
C ASP A 115 1.24 -3.63 -12.11
N GLY A 116 1.99 -2.69 -11.53
CA GLY A 116 2.07 -2.55 -10.08
C GLY A 116 2.82 -3.72 -9.45
N ASP A 117 2.55 -3.98 -8.18
CA ASP A 117 3.20 -5.06 -7.45
C ASP A 117 2.49 -6.40 -7.64
N ILE A 118 1.19 -6.36 -7.85
CA ILE A 118 0.38 -7.57 -8.03
C ILE A 118 -0.85 -7.22 -8.88
N THR A 119 -1.31 -8.18 -9.66
CA THR A 119 -2.55 -8.03 -10.44
C THR A 119 -3.55 -9.08 -9.97
N VAL A 120 -4.75 -8.64 -9.60
CA VAL A 120 -5.84 -9.52 -9.18
C VAL A 120 -7.09 -9.11 -9.97
N ASP A 121 -7.73 -10.07 -10.64
CA ASP A 121 -8.93 -9.82 -11.46
C ASP A 121 -8.74 -8.67 -12.45
N ASN A 122 -7.59 -8.64 -13.10
CA ASN A 122 -7.21 -7.64 -14.10
C ASN A 122 -7.03 -6.23 -13.54
N ILE A 123 -6.96 -6.08 -12.23
CA ILE A 123 -6.67 -4.79 -11.59
C ILE A 123 -5.27 -4.83 -11.02
N ALA A 124 -4.46 -3.83 -11.38
CA ALA A 124 -3.11 -3.69 -10.86
C ALA A 124 -3.14 -2.97 -9.52
N TYR A 125 -2.45 -3.52 -8.54
CA TYR A 125 -2.38 -2.98 -7.19
C TYR A 125 -0.95 -2.66 -6.82
N GLN A 126 -0.78 -1.57 -6.08
CA GLN A 126 0.48 -1.25 -5.41
C GLN A 126 0.33 -1.59 -3.94
N ILE A 127 1.29 -2.32 -3.41
CA ILE A 127 1.28 -2.76 -2.02
C ILE A 127 2.12 -1.79 -1.18
N LYS A 128 1.54 -1.26 -0.12
CA LYS A 128 2.22 -0.36 0.81
C LYS A 128 2.01 -0.86 2.22
N PHE A 129 3.05 -0.80 3.04
CA PHE A 129 2.97 -1.22 4.43
C PHE A 129 3.46 -0.11 5.34
N GLU A 130 2.56 0.48 6.09
CA GLU A 130 2.77 1.37 7.26
C GLU A 130 4.09 2.15 7.27
N LYS A 131 4.48 2.65 6.13
CA LYS A 131 5.75 3.25 5.84
C LYS A 131 5.52 4.65 5.32
N ALA A 132 6.34 5.60 5.71
CA ALA A 132 6.21 6.94 5.16
C ALA A 132 6.46 6.88 3.65
N THR A 133 5.38 6.91 2.88
CA THR A 133 5.42 6.87 1.42
C THR A 133 4.69 8.11 0.92
N PHE A 134 5.32 8.83 0.01
CA PHE A 134 4.72 10.03 -0.53
C PHE A 134 3.93 9.69 -1.78
N ILE A 135 2.66 10.02 -1.76
CA ILE A 135 1.74 9.85 -2.89
C ILE A 135 1.30 11.25 -3.27
N ASN A 136 1.48 11.64 -4.53
CA ASN A 136 1.03 12.96 -4.93
C ASN A 136 -0.50 13.00 -5.02
N GLU A 137 -1.05 14.22 -5.11
CA GLU A 137 -2.51 14.40 -5.09
C GLU A 137 -3.21 13.78 -6.29
N LYS A 138 -2.47 13.33 -7.28
CA LYS A 138 -3.01 12.66 -8.46
C LYS A 138 -2.93 11.14 -8.34
N GLY A 139 -2.52 10.63 -7.18
CA GLY A 139 -2.45 9.21 -6.94
C GLY A 139 -1.17 8.54 -7.38
N MET A 140 -0.19 9.29 -7.87
CA MET A 140 1.11 8.71 -8.24
C MET A 140 2.00 8.55 -7.02
N ALA A 141 2.62 7.40 -6.86
CA ALA A 141 3.64 7.22 -5.85
C ALA A 141 4.85 8.07 -6.20
N SER A 142 5.37 8.80 -5.22
CA SER A 142 6.56 9.62 -5.43
C SER A 142 7.80 8.75 -5.36
N LEU A 143 8.62 8.81 -6.40
CA LEU A 143 9.89 8.10 -6.42
C LEU A 143 10.97 8.85 -5.64
N MET A 144 10.67 10.05 -5.22
CA MET A 144 11.59 10.91 -4.50
C MET A 144 11.43 10.85 -3.00
N ALA A 145 10.47 10.12 -2.56
CA ALA A 145 10.17 10.01 -1.13
C ALA A 145 11.31 9.41 -0.33
#